data_f623044b276c76734241a1e2c8d4c877
#
_entry.id   f623044b276c76734241a1e2c8d4c877
#
_cell.length_a   1.000
_cell.length_b   1.000
_cell.length_c   1.000
_cell.angle_alpha   90.00
_cell.angle_beta   90.00
_cell.angle_gamma   90.00
#
_symmetry.space_group_name_H-M   'P 1'
#
loop_
_entity.id
_entity.type
_entity.pdbx_description
1 polymer ?
#
loop_
_entity_poly.entity_id
_entity_poly.type
_entity_poly.pdbx_seq_one_letter_code
_entity_poly.pdbx_strand_id
1 'polypeptide(L)'
;MKHLIEHWKPILQIEDWEITTQRIESGQIDYDDQNYFIGIERDFENKTGIIYHDVDLYEEAIVHELLHVKYPQLENQTYDDYEAFICWKTDRYLGIF
;
A
#
# COMPACT_ATOMS: atom_id res chain seq x y z
N MET A 1 -4.08 -2.64 13.67
CA MET A 1 -3.50 -2.53 12.32
C MET A 1 -2.08 -3.03 12.22
N LYS A 2 -1.26 -2.75 13.24
CA LYS A 2 0.12 -3.20 13.25
C LYS A 2 0.25 -4.72 13.07
N HIS A 3 -0.64 -5.49 13.68
CA HIS A 3 -0.59 -6.95 13.57
C HIS A 3 -0.86 -7.46 12.15
N LEU A 4 -1.69 -6.77 11.37
CA LEU A 4 -1.93 -7.14 9.98
C LEU A 4 -0.69 -6.85 9.13
N ILE A 5 -0.05 -5.72 9.37
CA ILE A 5 1.19 -5.38 8.66
C ILE A 5 2.26 -6.43 8.96
N GLU A 6 2.47 -6.76 10.23
CA GLU A 6 3.45 -7.77 10.62
C GLU A 6 3.11 -9.16 10.10
N HIS A 7 1.82 -9.48 9.98
CA HIS A 7 1.37 -10.74 9.40
C HIS A 7 1.73 -10.85 7.92
N TRP A 8 1.50 -9.77 7.15
CA TRP A 8 1.67 -9.80 5.70
C TRP A 8 3.11 -9.58 5.24
N LYS A 9 3.95 -8.94 6.05
CA LYS A 9 5.33 -8.66 5.66
C LYS A 9 6.11 -9.91 5.23
N PRO A 10 6.13 -11.01 6.01
CA PRO A 10 6.84 -12.21 5.58
C PRO A 10 6.17 -12.91 4.39
N ILE A 11 4.85 -12.87 4.30
CA ILE A 11 4.13 -13.44 3.15
C ILE A 11 4.55 -12.74 1.86
N LEU A 12 4.73 -11.42 1.91
CA LEU A 12 5.14 -10.61 0.76
C LEU A 12 6.66 -10.52 0.62
N GLN A 13 7.41 -11.13 1.55
CA GLN A 13 8.88 -11.13 1.53
C GLN A 13 9.48 -9.72 1.65
N ILE A 14 8.87 -8.91 2.50
CA ILE A 14 9.35 -7.56 2.83
C ILE A 14 9.55 -7.40 4.33
N GLU A 15 9.91 -8.49 5.00
CA GLU A 15 10.06 -8.50 6.46
C GLU A 15 11.18 -7.60 6.97
N ASP A 16 12.12 -7.21 6.12
CA ASP A 16 13.18 -6.28 6.47
C ASP A 16 12.76 -4.81 6.37
N TRP A 17 11.51 -4.54 5.92
CA TRP A 17 10.97 -3.19 5.85
C TRP A 17 10.33 -2.80 7.17
N GLU A 18 10.52 -1.54 7.55
CA GLU A 18 9.82 -0.96 8.69
C GLU A 18 8.64 -0.15 8.17
N ILE A 19 7.43 -0.62 8.45
CA ILE A 19 6.19 -0.02 7.92
C ILE A 19 5.41 0.55 9.10
N THR A 20 5.07 1.83 8.99
CA THR A 20 4.24 2.52 9.98
C THR A 20 3.00 3.09 9.31
N THR A 21 2.04 3.52 10.11
CA THR A 21 0.82 4.16 9.61
C THR A 21 0.67 5.53 10.24
N GLN A 22 0.05 6.45 9.51
CA GLN A 22 -0.22 7.79 10.02
C GLN A 22 -1.60 8.23 9.54
N ARG A 23 -2.46 8.57 10.50
CA ARG A 23 -3.78 9.09 10.18
C ARG A 23 -3.65 10.56 9.81
N ILE A 24 -4.36 10.96 8.74
CA ILE A 24 -4.41 12.34 8.28
C ILE A 24 -5.87 12.82 8.30
N GLU A 25 -6.06 14.14 8.26
CA GLU A 25 -7.40 14.72 8.21
C GLU A 25 -7.95 14.64 6.78
N SER A 26 -9.25 14.42 6.68
CA SER A 26 -9.95 14.43 5.39
C SER A 26 -9.69 15.75 4.65
N GLY A 27 -9.34 15.62 3.36
CA GLY A 27 -9.08 16.80 2.54
C GLY A 27 -7.68 17.38 2.66
N GLN A 28 -6.83 16.78 3.49
CA GLN A 28 -5.44 17.22 3.65
C GLN A 28 -4.61 16.97 2.40
N ILE A 29 -4.98 15.93 1.65
CA ILE A 29 -4.35 15.58 0.37
C ILE A 29 -5.43 15.63 -0.70
N ASP A 30 -5.14 16.32 -1.81
CA ASP A 30 -6.05 16.39 -2.95
C ASP A 30 -6.07 15.04 -3.67
N TYR A 31 -7.27 14.52 -3.88
CA TYR A 31 -7.48 13.29 -4.63
C TYR A 31 -8.80 13.38 -5.39
N ASP A 32 -8.78 12.92 -6.64
CA ASP A 32 -9.94 13.01 -7.54
C ASP A 32 -10.94 11.88 -7.25
N ASP A 33 -12.23 12.21 -7.32
CA ASP A 33 -13.34 11.23 -7.37
C ASP A 33 -13.38 10.20 -6.24
N GLN A 34 -12.55 10.32 -5.22
CA GLN A 34 -12.56 9.42 -4.08
C GLN A 34 -13.09 10.12 -2.85
N ASN A 35 -13.78 9.38 -2.00
CA ASN A 35 -14.29 9.89 -0.72
C ASN A 35 -13.27 9.71 0.41
N TYR A 36 -12.13 9.11 0.13
CA TYR A 36 -11.12 8.82 1.14
C TYR A 36 -9.75 8.74 0.48
N PHE A 37 -8.72 8.78 1.31
CA PHE A 37 -7.33 8.61 0.84
C PHE A 37 -6.62 7.53 1.65
N ILE A 38 -5.99 6.61 0.95
CA ILE A 38 -5.04 5.65 1.50
C ILE A 38 -3.88 5.56 0.51
N GLY A 39 -2.67 5.83 0.98
CA GLY A 39 -1.49 5.77 0.12
C GLY A 39 -0.23 5.53 0.93
N ILE A 40 0.86 5.20 0.27
CA ILE A 40 2.11 4.88 0.94
C ILE A 40 3.26 5.74 0.40
N GLU A 41 4.08 6.23 1.33
CA GLU A 41 5.36 6.87 1.02
C GLU A 41 6.45 5.85 1.30
N ARG A 42 7.35 5.63 0.33
CA ARG A 42 8.36 4.58 0.40
C ARG A 42 9.76 5.18 0.33
N ASP A 43 10.64 4.71 1.19
CA ASP A 43 12.07 5.00 1.13
C ASP A 43 12.81 3.69 0.91
N PHE A 44 13.18 3.42 -0.35
CA PHE A 44 13.81 2.16 -0.72
C PHE A 44 15.25 2.05 -0.18
N GLU A 45 15.90 3.17 0.01
CA GLU A 45 17.27 3.18 0.55
C GLU A 45 17.31 2.73 2.00
N ASN A 46 16.38 3.23 2.81
CA ASN A 46 16.31 2.91 4.24
C ASN A 46 15.31 1.79 4.54
N LYS A 47 14.57 1.32 3.55
CA LYS A 47 13.56 0.28 3.68
C LYS A 47 12.50 0.65 4.71
N THR A 48 11.98 1.86 4.59
CA THR A 48 10.90 2.34 5.44
C THR A 48 9.71 2.76 4.59
N GLY A 49 8.51 2.61 5.16
CA GLY A 49 7.29 3.02 4.50
C GLY A 49 6.30 3.59 5.50
N ILE A 50 5.52 4.57 5.07
CA ILE A 50 4.47 5.18 5.88
C ILE A 50 3.17 5.11 5.09
N ILE A 51 2.17 4.44 5.66
CA ILE A 51 0.84 4.41 5.06
C ILE A 51 0.03 5.55 5.66
N TYR A 52 -0.33 6.52 4.81
CA TYR A 52 -1.19 7.65 5.19
C TYR A 52 -2.64 7.27 4.89
N HIS A 53 -3.55 7.60 5.81
CA HIS A 53 -4.96 7.27 5.64
C HIS A 53 -5.84 8.27 6.38
N ASP A 54 -6.97 8.61 5.77
CA ASP A 54 -7.98 9.46 6.40
C ASP A 54 -9.22 8.66 6.82
N VAL A 55 -9.24 7.36 6.54
CA VAL A 55 -10.28 6.42 6.99
C VAL A 55 -9.61 5.25 7.70
N ASP A 56 -10.39 4.43 8.38
CA ASP A 56 -9.84 3.26 9.06
C ASP A 56 -9.26 2.28 8.03
N LEU A 57 -8.08 1.76 8.34
CA LEU A 57 -7.43 0.79 7.46
C LEU A 57 -8.10 -0.58 7.58
N TYR A 58 -8.12 -1.29 6.48
CA TYR A 58 -8.65 -2.66 6.41
C TYR A 58 -7.65 -3.53 5.64
N GLU A 59 -7.79 -4.84 5.77
CA GLU A 59 -6.77 -5.78 5.29
C GLU A 59 -6.47 -5.63 3.80
N GLU A 60 -7.50 -5.50 2.96
CA GLU A 60 -7.31 -5.34 1.52
C GLU A 60 -6.46 -4.10 1.20
N ALA A 61 -6.75 -2.98 1.88
CA ALA A 61 -5.98 -1.75 1.68
C ALA A 61 -4.54 -1.91 2.13
N ILE A 62 -4.31 -2.58 3.25
CA ILE A 62 -2.96 -2.81 3.76
C ILE A 62 -2.16 -3.67 2.76
N VAL A 63 -2.73 -4.76 2.26
CA VAL A 63 -2.06 -5.61 1.28
C VAL A 63 -1.76 -4.84 0.01
N HIS A 64 -2.71 -4.03 -0.47
CA HIS A 64 -2.52 -3.19 -1.65
C HIS A 64 -1.32 -2.26 -1.48
N GLU A 65 -1.23 -1.55 -0.34
CA GLU A 65 -0.13 -0.63 -0.11
C GLU A 65 1.20 -1.36 0.08
N LEU A 66 1.21 -2.49 0.77
CA LEU A 66 2.43 -3.29 0.93
C LEU A 66 2.93 -3.85 -0.40
N LEU A 67 2.03 -4.14 -1.33
CA LEU A 67 2.44 -4.59 -2.67
C LEU A 67 3.14 -3.49 -3.45
N HIS A 68 2.83 -2.22 -3.19
CA HIS A 68 3.60 -1.11 -3.75
C HIS A 68 5.05 -1.10 -3.26
N VAL A 69 5.32 -1.68 -2.09
CA VAL A 69 6.68 -1.84 -1.59
C VAL A 69 7.38 -2.99 -2.31
N LYS A 70 6.70 -4.11 -2.45
CA LYS A 70 7.26 -5.31 -3.08
C LYS A 70 7.49 -5.10 -4.58
N TYR A 71 6.57 -4.43 -5.27
CA TYR A 71 6.60 -4.24 -6.72
C TYR A 71 6.62 -2.75 -7.04
N PRO A 72 7.81 -2.12 -7.11
CA PRO A 72 7.88 -0.71 -7.53
C PRO A 72 7.52 -0.55 -9.00
N GLN A 73 7.03 0.63 -9.35
CA GLN A 73 6.68 0.94 -10.73
C GLN A 73 7.91 0.85 -11.63
N LEU A 74 7.75 0.16 -12.75
CA LEU A 74 8.82 0.05 -13.74
C LEU A 74 8.94 1.34 -14.54
N GLU A 75 10.14 1.62 -15.02
CA GLU A 75 10.48 2.88 -15.71
C GLU A 75 9.57 3.17 -16.90
N ASN A 76 9.22 2.14 -17.66
CA ASN A 76 8.40 2.28 -18.87
C ASN A 76 6.93 1.90 -18.64
N GLN A 77 6.51 1.75 -17.38
CA GLN A 77 5.15 1.36 -17.02
C GLN A 77 4.34 2.60 -16.70
N THR A 78 3.12 2.70 -17.26
CA THR A 78 2.23 3.79 -16.91
C THR A 78 1.68 3.61 -15.51
N TYR A 79 1.24 4.70 -14.88
CA TYR A 79 0.64 4.63 -13.55
C TYR A 79 -0.62 3.75 -13.54
N ASP A 80 -1.46 3.89 -14.56
CA ASP A 80 -2.70 3.10 -14.65
C ASP A 80 -2.40 1.62 -14.78
N ASP A 81 -1.42 1.23 -15.58
CA ASP A 81 -1.02 -0.16 -15.74
C ASP A 81 -0.41 -0.70 -14.45
N TYR A 82 0.37 0.12 -13.76
CA TYR A 82 0.95 -0.25 -12.49
C TYR A 82 -0.12 -0.49 -11.43
N GLU A 83 -1.09 0.43 -11.30
CA GLU A 83 -2.19 0.27 -10.34
C GLU A 83 -3.04 -0.96 -10.67
N ALA A 84 -3.31 -1.22 -11.94
CA ALA A 84 -4.05 -2.41 -12.36
C ALA A 84 -3.32 -3.68 -11.94
N PHE A 85 -1.99 -3.71 -12.11
CA PHE A 85 -1.17 -4.84 -11.68
C PHE A 85 -1.24 -5.03 -10.15
N ILE A 86 -1.12 -3.94 -9.39
CA ILE A 86 -1.17 -4.01 -7.93
C ILE A 86 -2.54 -4.51 -7.46
N CYS A 87 -3.62 -4.02 -8.07
CA CYS A 87 -4.98 -4.49 -7.75
C CYS A 87 -5.14 -5.97 -8.04
N TRP A 88 -4.63 -6.43 -9.18
CA TRP A 88 -4.69 -7.84 -9.55
C TRP A 88 -3.92 -8.70 -8.56
N LYS A 89 -2.72 -8.26 -8.16
CA LYS A 89 -1.92 -8.98 -7.17
C LYS A 89 -2.59 -9.00 -5.80
N THR A 90 -3.22 -7.89 -5.41
CA THR A 90 -3.94 -7.81 -4.14
C THR A 90 -5.03 -8.88 -4.08
N ASP A 91 -5.82 -8.99 -5.14
CA ASP A 91 -6.89 -9.98 -5.21
C ASP A 91 -6.34 -11.40 -5.13
N ARG A 92 -5.24 -11.67 -5.78
CA ARG A 92 -4.64 -13.00 -5.77
C ARG A 92 -4.11 -13.38 -4.38
N TYR A 93 -3.46 -12.45 -3.69
CA TYR A 93 -2.96 -12.74 -2.34
C TYR A 93 -4.10 -12.95 -1.35
N LEU A 94 -5.22 -12.24 -1.54
CA LEU A 94 -6.39 -12.37 -0.66
C LEU A 94 -7.32 -13.51 -1.07
N GLY A 95 -7.08 -14.13 -2.24
CA GLY A 95 -7.91 -15.22 -2.74
C GLY A 95 -9.22 -14.75 -3.34
N ILE A 96 -9.30 -13.51 -3.78
CA ILE A 96 -10.49 -12.92 -4.41
C ILE A 96 -10.28 -12.92 -5.91
N PHE A 97 -10.99 -13.78 -6.64
CA PHE A 97 -10.93 -13.78 -8.10
C PHE A 97 -12.18 -14.33 -8.73
#